data_7662e56afea4be4f2f2f6fbf743aad96
#
_entry.id   7662e56afea4be4f2f2f6fbf743aad96
#
_cell.length_a   1.000
_cell.length_b   1.000
_cell.length_c   1.000
_cell.angle_alpha   90.00
_cell.angle_beta   90.00
_cell.angle_gamma   90.00
#
_symmetry.space_group_name_H-M   'P 1'
#
loop_
_entity.id
_entity.type
_entity.pdbx_description
1 polymer ?
#
loop_
_entity_poly.entity_id
_entity_poly.type
_entity_poly.pdbx_seq_one_letter_code
_entity_poly.pdbx_strand_id
1 'polypeptide(L)'
;MSNNQIKKKNLLIICRGAGDLATGIIHRLHRAGHRVIALETDYPAAIRRQVSFCEAVYDGSATVEGLTARLLPALNDAETISGINDTPQAHIASQKWKSSAIEAVLEAGEVPLLIDPTGESIALFRPDVVVDAIIAKKNLGTTINMAPLVIGVGPGFTAGKDVHLVIESMRGHNLARIITDGMAQPNTGVPGNIAGFTSERVIHAPAAGYIHDVRKIGDIVQKGDEIARIYPDKESYDNKLSEYVPVNATITGIIRGLIREGYYFKEGFKIADIDPREGELSNCFTISDKARSIAGSVLEAVSAFEHGIRVY
;
A
#
# COMPACT_ATOMS: atom_id res chain seq x y z
N MET A 1 9.28 -44.84 -12.29
CA MET A 1 9.59 -43.40 -12.34
C MET A 1 8.79 -42.75 -11.26
N SER A 2 9.39 -42.47 -10.12
CA SER A 2 8.69 -41.85 -8.97
C SER A 2 8.39 -40.38 -9.30
N ASN A 3 7.11 -40.04 -9.41
CA ASN A 3 6.65 -38.66 -9.46
C ASN A 3 7.01 -37.99 -8.12
N ASN A 4 8.18 -37.43 -7.99
CA ASN A 4 8.52 -36.44 -6.98
C ASN A 4 7.77 -35.16 -7.38
N GLN A 5 6.48 -35.07 -7.02
CA GLN A 5 5.82 -33.79 -6.95
C GLN A 5 6.57 -32.98 -5.88
N ILE A 6 7.40 -32.05 -6.33
CA ILE A 6 7.96 -31.01 -5.49
C ILE A 6 6.74 -30.31 -4.87
N LYS A 7 6.44 -30.58 -3.59
CA LYS A 7 5.42 -29.85 -2.85
C LYS A 7 5.85 -28.38 -2.87
N LYS A 8 5.23 -27.59 -3.73
CA LYS A 8 5.42 -26.15 -3.78
C LYS A 8 5.05 -25.63 -2.39
N LYS A 9 5.99 -25.11 -1.64
CA LYS A 9 5.73 -24.54 -0.32
C LYS A 9 5.10 -23.18 -0.55
N ASN A 10 3.79 -23.04 -0.32
CA ASN A 10 3.12 -21.74 -0.38
C ASN A 10 3.57 -20.93 0.85
N LEU A 11 4.51 -20.01 0.65
CA LEU A 11 5.05 -19.17 1.71
C LEU A 11 3.94 -18.27 2.28
N LEU A 12 3.98 -18.04 3.60
CA LEU A 12 3.21 -16.98 4.24
C LEU A 12 4.00 -15.69 4.18
N ILE A 13 3.42 -14.68 3.55
CA ILE A 13 4.04 -13.37 3.34
C ILE A 13 3.19 -12.30 4.00
N ILE A 14 3.80 -11.45 4.80
CA ILE A 14 3.15 -10.25 5.33
C ILE A 14 3.68 -9.03 4.58
N CYS A 15 2.77 -8.25 4.00
CA CYS A 15 3.07 -6.97 3.36
C CYS A 15 2.64 -5.82 4.29
N ARG A 16 3.58 -5.02 4.74
CA ARG A 16 3.33 -3.77 5.47
C ARG A 16 3.03 -2.68 4.46
N GLY A 17 1.81 -2.12 4.52
CA GLY A 17 1.24 -1.19 3.56
C GLY A 17 0.36 -1.89 2.51
N ALA A 18 -0.71 -1.20 2.09
CA ALA A 18 -1.68 -1.65 1.09
C ALA A 18 -2.03 -0.54 0.07
N GLY A 19 -1.20 0.50 -0.06
CA GLY A 19 -1.31 1.51 -1.11
C GLY A 19 -1.01 0.95 -2.52
N ASP A 20 -1.00 1.79 -3.54
CA ASP A 20 -0.91 1.36 -4.95
C ASP A 20 0.32 0.51 -5.29
N LEU A 21 1.51 0.85 -4.75
CA LEU A 21 2.72 0.04 -4.96
C LEU A 21 2.66 -1.29 -4.21
N ALA A 22 2.22 -1.26 -2.96
CA ALA A 22 2.03 -2.47 -2.15
C ALA A 22 0.99 -3.40 -2.78
N THR A 23 -0.10 -2.84 -3.32
CA THR A 23 -1.13 -3.60 -4.04
C THR A 23 -0.55 -4.37 -5.23
N GLY A 24 0.34 -3.74 -6.02
CA GLY A 24 1.02 -4.43 -7.12
C GLY A 24 1.89 -5.60 -6.64
N ILE A 25 2.57 -5.44 -5.49
CA ILE A 25 3.38 -6.50 -4.86
C ILE A 25 2.47 -7.64 -4.37
N ILE A 26 1.46 -7.32 -3.58
CA ILE A 26 0.48 -8.28 -3.02
C ILE A 26 -0.17 -9.08 -4.16
N HIS A 27 -0.67 -8.38 -5.18
CA HIS A 27 -1.30 -9.01 -6.34
C HIS A 27 -0.36 -10.01 -7.03
N ARG A 28 0.90 -9.64 -7.26
CA ARG A 28 1.87 -10.51 -7.93
C ARG A 28 2.24 -11.72 -7.09
N LEU A 29 2.48 -11.55 -5.79
CA LEU A 29 2.81 -12.64 -4.87
C LEU A 29 1.64 -13.61 -4.73
N HIS A 30 0.41 -13.11 -4.58
CA HIS A 30 -0.79 -13.93 -4.54
C HIS A 30 -0.97 -14.75 -5.83
N ARG A 31 -0.82 -14.13 -7.02
CA ARG A 31 -0.89 -14.83 -8.30
C ARG A 31 0.24 -15.83 -8.53
N ALA A 32 1.37 -15.70 -7.83
CA ALA A 32 2.44 -16.70 -7.80
C ALA A 32 2.12 -17.89 -6.89
N GLY A 33 1.00 -17.84 -6.14
CA GLY A 33 0.50 -18.93 -5.30
C GLY A 33 0.93 -18.81 -3.83
N HIS A 34 1.47 -17.68 -3.41
CA HIS A 34 1.79 -17.44 -2.00
C HIS A 34 0.55 -16.95 -1.22
N ARG A 35 0.56 -17.19 0.08
CA ARG A 35 -0.44 -16.71 1.03
C ARG A 35 0.00 -15.33 1.52
N VAL A 36 -0.79 -14.29 1.24
CA VAL A 36 -0.40 -12.91 1.54
C VAL A 36 -1.40 -12.28 2.49
N ILE A 37 -0.88 -11.67 3.58
CA ILE A 37 -1.63 -10.83 4.51
C ILE A 37 -1.14 -9.40 4.35
N ALA A 38 -2.06 -8.43 4.27
CA ALA A 38 -1.74 -7.01 4.19
C ALA A 38 -1.95 -6.33 5.56
N LEU A 39 -1.03 -5.46 5.94
CA LEU A 39 -1.15 -4.61 7.14
C LEU A 39 -1.27 -3.16 6.71
N GLU A 40 -2.20 -2.43 7.33
CA GLU A 40 -2.40 -1.02 7.02
C GLU A 40 -2.71 -0.20 8.29
N THR A 41 -2.69 1.11 8.16
CA THR A 41 -3.18 2.04 9.18
C THR A 41 -4.70 2.09 9.18
N ASP A 42 -5.28 2.61 10.24
CA ASP A 42 -6.73 2.86 10.38
C ASP A 42 -7.23 4.04 9.53
N TYR A 43 -6.32 4.89 9.04
CA TYR A 43 -6.64 6.07 8.24
C TYR A 43 -5.69 6.24 7.04
N PRO A 44 -5.75 5.33 6.06
CA PRO A 44 -4.85 5.38 4.90
C PRO A 44 -5.15 6.54 3.96
N ALA A 45 -4.09 7.07 3.33
CA ALA A 45 -4.12 8.29 2.51
C ALA A 45 -3.72 8.04 1.05
N ALA A 46 -4.20 6.97 0.44
CA ALA A 46 -3.91 6.70 -0.97
C ALA A 46 -4.63 7.70 -1.88
N ILE A 47 -3.89 8.32 -2.81
CA ILE A 47 -4.53 9.15 -3.85
C ILE A 47 -4.93 8.31 -5.07
N ARG A 48 -4.20 7.21 -5.36
CA ARG A 48 -4.56 6.26 -6.42
C ARG A 48 -5.50 5.18 -5.89
N ARG A 49 -6.61 5.61 -5.30
CA ARG A 49 -7.58 4.77 -4.58
C ARG A 49 -8.08 3.58 -5.38
N GLN A 50 -8.36 3.77 -6.68
CA GLN A 50 -8.92 2.74 -7.56
C GLN A 50 -7.98 1.53 -7.77
N VAL A 51 -6.72 1.63 -7.36
CA VAL A 51 -5.72 0.57 -7.47
C VAL A 51 -5.00 0.31 -6.15
N SER A 52 -5.68 0.55 -5.03
CA SER A 52 -5.11 0.45 -3.69
C SER A 52 -6.00 -0.41 -2.78
N PHE A 53 -5.45 -1.48 -2.26
CA PHE A 53 -6.16 -2.36 -1.32
C PHE A 53 -6.44 -1.69 0.03
N CYS A 54 -5.74 -0.62 0.38
CA CYS A 54 -5.99 0.13 1.61
C CYS A 54 -7.40 0.75 1.65
N GLU A 55 -8.09 0.89 0.52
CA GLU A 55 -9.50 1.34 0.49
C GLU A 55 -10.43 0.35 1.22
N ALA A 56 -10.01 -0.93 1.36
CA ALA A 56 -10.75 -1.90 2.17
C ALA A 56 -10.91 -1.46 3.64
N VAL A 57 -10.02 -0.61 4.16
CA VAL A 57 -10.14 -0.05 5.53
C VAL A 57 -11.44 0.74 5.68
N TYR A 58 -11.85 1.44 4.63
CA TYR A 58 -13.07 2.26 4.62
C TYR A 58 -14.32 1.50 4.16
N ASP A 59 -14.15 0.63 3.14
CA ASP A 59 -15.27 0.02 2.41
C ASP A 59 -15.48 -1.47 2.78
N GLY A 60 -14.66 -2.01 3.73
CA GLY A 60 -14.69 -3.42 4.13
C GLY A 60 -13.96 -4.34 3.14
N SER A 61 -13.92 -3.99 1.87
CA SER A 61 -13.16 -4.72 0.84
C SER A 61 -12.77 -3.80 -0.31
N ALA A 62 -11.69 -4.16 -1.02
CA ALA A 62 -11.25 -3.48 -2.24
C ALA A 62 -10.79 -4.51 -3.26
N THR A 63 -11.22 -4.37 -4.52
CA THR A 63 -10.86 -5.29 -5.61
C THR A 63 -10.04 -4.55 -6.66
N VAL A 64 -8.86 -5.11 -6.98
CA VAL A 64 -7.95 -4.59 -8.01
C VAL A 64 -7.55 -5.71 -8.93
N GLU A 65 -7.77 -5.55 -10.23
CA GLU A 65 -7.47 -6.54 -11.29
C GLU A 65 -7.92 -7.98 -10.93
N GLY A 66 -9.13 -8.10 -10.34
CA GLY A 66 -9.75 -9.39 -10.01
C GLY A 66 -9.28 -10.03 -8.70
N LEU A 67 -8.39 -9.41 -7.94
CA LEU A 67 -8.01 -9.82 -6.59
C LEU A 67 -8.69 -8.90 -5.57
N THR A 68 -9.30 -9.49 -4.54
CA THR A 68 -9.97 -8.77 -3.46
C THR A 68 -9.15 -8.81 -2.18
N ALA A 69 -8.92 -7.66 -1.58
CA ALA A 69 -8.49 -7.54 -0.19
C ALA A 69 -9.72 -7.30 0.71
N ARG A 70 -9.77 -8.00 1.83
CA ARG A 70 -10.88 -7.95 2.78
C ARG A 70 -10.40 -7.51 4.15
N LEU A 71 -11.01 -6.44 4.67
CA LEU A 71 -10.75 -5.97 6.02
C LEU A 71 -11.25 -7.01 7.02
N LEU A 72 -10.38 -7.42 7.91
CA LEU A 72 -10.72 -8.20 9.08
C LEU A 72 -10.68 -7.29 10.31
N PRO A 73 -11.82 -7.05 10.96
CA PRO A 73 -11.87 -6.22 12.17
C PRO A 73 -11.09 -6.90 13.30
N ALA A 74 -10.46 -6.08 14.13
CA ALA A 74 -9.94 -6.54 15.40
C ALA A 74 -11.11 -7.03 16.30
N LEU A 75 -10.87 -8.06 17.11
CA LEU A 75 -11.84 -8.50 18.09
C LEU A 75 -12.04 -7.42 19.16
N ASN A 76 -13.28 -7.16 19.54
CA ASN A 76 -13.57 -6.31 20.68
C ASN A 76 -13.18 -7.03 21.98
N ASP A 77 -12.79 -6.28 23.03
CA ASP A 77 -12.34 -6.81 24.32
C ASP A 77 -13.32 -7.80 24.97
N ALA A 78 -14.62 -7.71 24.65
CA ALA A 78 -15.64 -8.63 25.17
C ALA A 78 -15.59 -10.06 24.57
N GLU A 79 -15.04 -10.23 23.36
CA GLU A 79 -14.90 -11.53 22.69
C GLU A 79 -13.60 -12.25 23.08
N THR A 80 -12.70 -11.52 23.75
CA THR A 80 -11.33 -11.94 24.06
C THR A 80 -11.23 -12.85 25.30
N ILE A 81 -12.27 -12.96 26.13
CA ILE A 81 -12.22 -13.55 27.50
C ILE A 81 -12.38 -15.08 27.54
N SER A 82 -12.63 -15.78 26.44
CA SER A 82 -12.80 -17.23 26.47
C SER A 82 -11.60 -18.02 25.97
N GLY A 83 -10.69 -18.29 26.89
CA GLY A 83 -9.76 -19.44 26.86
C GLY A 83 -8.46 -19.28 26.11
N ILE A 84 -7.34 -19.31 26.83
CA ILE A 84 -6.22 -20.26 26.72
C ILE A 84 -5.00 -19.71 27.47
N ASN A 85 -4.33 -20.57 28.21
CA ASN A 85 -3.07 -20.35 28.92
C ASN A 85 -1.91 -20.32 27.90
N ASP A 86 -1.16 -19.23 27.83
CA ASP A 86 0.29 -19.14 27.59
C ASP A 86 0.75 -17.69 27.39
N THR A 87 1.90 -17.34 27.92
CA THR A 87 2.65 -16.06 27.97
C THR A 87 1.99 -14.72 27.61
N PRO A 88 2.16 -13.64 28.40
CA PRO A 88 1.39 -12.38 28.30
C PRO A 88 1.49 -11.64 26.95
N GLN A 89 2.62 -11.73 26.24
CA GLN A 89 2.81 -11.02 24.97
C GLN A 89 2.22 -11.74 23.76
N ALA A 90 2.25 -13.07 23.73
CA ALA A 90 1.57 -13.87 22.70
C ALA A 90 0.04 -13.79 22.85
N HIS A 91 -0.47 -13.58 24.07
CA HIS A 91 -1.88 -13.42 24.37
C HIS A 91 -2.51 -12.15 23.79
N ILE A 92 -1.83 -11.01 23.87
CA ILE A 92 -2.40 -9.72 23.41
C ILE A 92 -2.60 -9.72 21.89
N ALA A 93 -1.66 -10.26 21.12
CA ALA A 93 -1.76 -10.29 19.67
C ALA A 93 -2.68 -11.42 19.15
N SER A 94 -2.70 -12.60 19.78
CA SER A 94 -3.61 -13.72 19.40
C SER A 94 -5.08 -13.40 19.64
N GLN A 95 -5.36 -12.42 20.48
CA GLN A 95 -6.70 -11.96 20.82
C GLN A 95 -7.22 -10.89 19.84
N LYS A 96 -6.34 -10.20 19.09
CA LYS A 96 -6.75 -9.08 18.24
C LYS A 96 -7.39 -9.53 16.91
N TRP A 97 -7.00 -10.70 16.38
CA TRP A 97 -7.58 -11.25 15.15
C TRP A 97 -7.78 -12.76 15.28
N LYS A 98 -8.96 -13.26 14.86
CA LYS A 98 -9.23 -14.72 14.82
C LYS A 98 -8.43 -15.37 13.71
N SER A 99 -7.52 -16.27 14.03
CA SER A 99 -6.75 -17.04 13.03
C SER A 99 -7.66 -17.77 12.04
N SER A 100 -8.80 -18.30 12.50
CA SER A 100 -9.79 -18.93 11.63
C SER A 100 -10.42 -18.00 10.61
N ALA A 101 -10.62 -16.71 10.93
CA ALA A 101 -11.14 -15.73 9.98
C ALA A 101 -10.09 -15.38 8.91
N ILE A 102 -8.82 -15.29 9.30
CA ILE A 102 -7.71 -15.09 8.35
C ILE A 102 -7.59 -16.29 7.41
N GLU A 103 -7.60 -17.51 7.94
CA GLU A 103 -7.56 -18.73 7.13
C GLU A 103 -8.74 -18.79 6.14
N ALA A 104 -9.96 -18.48 6.60
CA ALA A 104 -11.13 -18.49 5.71
C ALA A 104 -11.00 -17.51 4.53
N VAL A 105 -10.42 -16.32 4.74
CA VAL A 105 -10.18 -15.33 3.67
C VAL A 105 -9.09 -15.84 2.72
N LEU A 106 -8.00 -16.41 3.25
CA LEU A 106 -6.93 -16.99 2.44
C LEU A 106 -7.40 -18.19 1.61
N GLU A 107 -8.24 -19.07 2.18
CA GLU A 107 -8.84 -20.21 1.49
C GLU A 107 -9.83 -19.79 0.40
N ALA A 108 -10.52 -18.67 0.59
CA ALA A 108 -11.38 -18.05 -0.43
C ALA A 108 -10.58 -17.44 -1.60
N GLY A 109 -9.23 -17.44 -1.53
CA GLY A 109 -8.37 -16.82 -2.55
C GLY A 109 -8.36 -15.30 -2.47
N GLU A 110 -8.72 -14.72 -1.34
CA GLU A 110 -8.67 -13.29 -1.05
C GLU A 110 -7.48 -12.94 -0.14
N VAL A 111 -7.22 -11.65 0.02
CA VAL A 111 -6.13 -11.12 0.85
C VAL A 111 -6.70 -10.57 2.15
N PRO A 112 -6.40 -11.15 3.33
CA PRO A 112 -6.75 -10.54 4.60
C PRO A 112 -6.02 -9.20 4.75
N LEU A 113 -6.76 -8.13 5.09
CA LEU A 113 -6.21 -6.84 5.44
C LEU A 113 -6.49 -6.56 6.92
N LEU A 114 -5.43 -6.27 7.67
CA LEU A 114 -5.48 -6.00 9.10
C LEU A 114 -5.10 -4.56 9.38
N ILE A 115 -5.81 -3.90 10.29
CA ILE A 115 -5.38 -2.60 10.83
C ILE A 115 -4.32 -2.88 11.88
N ASP A 116 -3.06 -2.82 11.46
CA ASP A 116 -1.88 -3.07 12.28
C ASP A 116 -0.67 -2.23 11.83
N PRO A 117 -0.68 -0.93 12.09
CA PRO A 117 0.37 -0.01 11.64
C PRO A 117 1.75 -0.34 12.24
N THR A 118 1.79 -0.93 13.41
CA THR A 118 3.03 -1.29 14.13
C THR A 118 3.61 -2.64 13.71
N GLY A 119 2.78 -3.54 13.14
CA GLY A 119 3.21 -4.88 12.72
C GLY A 119 3.27 -5.88 13.88
N GLU A 120 2.46 -5.70 14.93
CA GLU A 120 2.38 -6.63 16.07
C GLU A 120 1.99 -8.05 15.62
N SER A 121 1.14 -8.16 14.60
CA SER A 121 0.71 -9.44 14.01
C SER A 121 1.85 -10.25 13.39
N ILE A 122 2.98 -9.63 13.03
CA ILE A 122 4.13 -10.32 12.44
C ILE A 122 4.70 -11.35 13.42
N ALA A 123 4.86 -10.97 14.69
CA ALA A 123 5.35 -11.88 15.72
C ALA A 123 4.36 -13.04 15.99
N LEU A 124 3.06 -12.78 15.82
CA LEU A 124 2.00 -13.78 15.99
C LEU A 124 2.01 -14.81 14.85
N PHE A 125 1.97 -14.34 13.61
CA PHE A 125 1.84 -15.22 12.43
C PHE A 125 3.15 -15.85 11.98
N ARG A 126 4.29 -15.31 12.41
CA ARG A 126 5.65 -15.81 12.07
C ARG A 126 5.78 -16.10 10.57
N PRO A 127 5.63 -15.08 9.71
CA PRO A 127 5.68 -15.29 8.27
C PRO A 127 7.05 -15.76 7.81
N ASP A 128 7.09 -16.41 6.65
CA ASP A 128 8.36 -16.74 5.96
C ASP A 128 9.03 -15.46 5.41
N VAL A 129 8.21 -14.48 4.99
CA VAL A 129 8.69 -13.23 4.39
C VAL A 129 7.90 -12.03 4.91
N VAL A 130 8.60 -10.94 5.19
CA VAL A 130 8.00 -9.61 5.40
C VAL A 130 8.44 -8.68 4.28
N VAL A 131 7.49 -7.97 3.68
CA VAL A 131 7.76 -6.92 2.69
C VAL A 131 7.24 -5.60 3.25
N ASP A 132 8.13 -4.64 3.52
CA ASP A 132 7.71 -3.28 3.87
C ASP A 132 7.58 -2.43 2.60
N ALA A 133 6.35 -2.15 2.23
CA ALA A 133 5.96 -1.34 1.09
C ALA A 133 5.07 -0.14 1.49
N ILE A 134 5.23 0.35 2.73
CA ILE A 134 4.54 1.56 3.25
C ILE A 134 4.93 2.79 2.44
N ILE A 135 6.18 2.83 1.94
CA ILE A 135 6.75 3.96 1.16
C ILE A 135 6.78 5.27 1.98
N ALA A 136 7.00 5.17 3.26
CA ALA A 136 7.08 6.33 4.17
C ALA A 136 8.36 7.17 4.00
N LYS A 137 9.31 6.74 3.14
CA LYS A 137 10.61 7.38 2.90
C LYS A 137 11.53 7.39 4.12
N LYS A 138 11.13 6.71 5.17
CA LYS A 138 11.87 6.42 6.39
C LYS A 138 11.40 5.07 6.94
N ASN A 139 12.25 4.39 7.67
CA ASN A 139 11.86 3.15 8.35
C ASN A 139 10.90 3.45 9.51
N LEU A 140 9.75 2.80 9.52
CA LEU A 140 8.72 2.88 10.57
C LEU A 140 8.74 1.64 11.48
N GLY A 141 9.93 1.19 11.86
CA GLY A 141 10.12 0.10 12.82
C GLY A 141 10.27 -1.28 12.20
N THR A 142 10.47 -1.42 10.88
CA THR A 142 10.83 -2.69 10.27
C THR A 142 12.26 -3.08 10.62
N THR A 143 12.45 -4.32 11.06
CA THR A 143 13.76 -4.86 11.42
C THR A 143 14.03 -6.16 10.67
N ILE A 144 15.31 -6.46 10.45
CA ILE A 144 15.77 -7.65 9.77
C ILE A 144 15.33 -8.97 10.43
N ASN A 145 14.98 -8.90 11.73
CA ASN A 145 14.59 -10.06 12.54
C ASN A 145 13.07 -10.39 12.48
N MET A 146 12.28 -9.62 11.72
CA MET A 146 10.83 -9.83 11.64
C MET A 146 10.43 -11.12 10.90
N ALA A 147 11.30 -11.61 10.01
CA ALA A 147 11.09 -12.86 9.28
C ALA A 147 12.43 -13.41 8.76
N PRO A 148 12.50 -14.69 8.31
CA PRO A 148 13.66 -15.24 7.62
C PRO A 148 14.11 -14.45 6.39
N LEU A 149 13.17 -13.80 5.67
CA LEU A 149 13.46 -12.81 4.63
C LEU A 149 12.66 -11.54 4.89
N VAL A 150 13.34 -10.39 4.99
CA VAL A 150 12.73 -9.07 5.13
C VAL A 150 13.18 -8.19 3.98
N ILE A 151 12.23 -7.61 3.24
CA ILE A 151 12.45 -6.77 2.05
C ILE A 151 11.88 -5.39 2.31
N GLY A 152 12.69 -4.35 2.16
CA GLY A 152 12.25 -2.95 2.22
C GLY A 152 12.09 -2.37 0.80
N VAL A 153 11.03 -1.62 0.54
CA VAL A 153 10.78 -0.99 -0.75
C VAL A 153 11.03 0.51 -0.68
N GLY A 154 11.98 0.99 -1.46
CA GLY A 154 12.34 2.41 -1.56
C GLY A 154 13.27 2.90 -0.45
N PRO A 155 13.41 4.25 -0.32
CA PRO A 155 14.33 4.85 0.64
C PRO A 155 13.85 4.71 2.07
N GLY A 156 14.80 4.70 2.99
CA GLY A 156 14.59 4.59 4.44
C GLY A 156 15.12 3.30 5.04
N PHE A 157 15.56 2.36 4.21
CA PHE A 157 16.12 1.07 4.62
C PHE A 157 17.57 0.93 4.16
N THR A 158 18.38 0.23 4.98
CA THR A 158 19.73 -0.22 4.63
C THR A 158 19.74 -1.75 4.53
N ALA A 159 20.09 -2.28 3.37
CA ALA A 159 20.26 -3.72 3.17
C ALA A 159 21.38 -4.25 4.07
N GLY A 160 21.18 -5.43 4.64
CA GLY A 160 22.10 -6.06 5.61
C GLY A 160 22.06 -5.49 7.01
N LYS A 161 21.26 -4.43 7.27
CA LYS A 161 21.12 -3.79 8.58
C LYS A 161 19.66 -3.75 9.05
N ASP A 162 18.81 -3.04 8.35
CA ASP A 162 17.40 -2.89 8.69
C ASP A 162 16.55 -4.01 8.08
N VAL A 163 16.92 -4.42 6.88
CA VAL A 163 16.28 -5.45 6.06
C VAL A 163 17.34 -6.29 5.35
N HIS A 164 16.96 -7.47 4.83
CA HIS A 164 17.89 -8.30 4.05
C HIS A 164 18.15 -7.69 2.67
N LEU A 165 17.09 -7.18 2.02
CA LEU A 165 17.13 -6.62 0.67
C LEU A 165 16.37 -5.31 0.60
N VAL A 166 16.81 -4.38 -0.23
CA VAL A 166 16.08 -3.16 -0.57
C VAL A 166 15.74 -3.19 -2.06
N ILE A 167 14.50 -2.82 -2.41
CA ILE A 167 14.08 -2.66 -3.81
C ILE A 167 14.03 -1.18 -4.16
N GLU A 168 14.78 -0.77 -5.20
CA GLU A 168 14.78 0.60 -5.67
C GLU A 168 13.41 1.04 -6.19
N SER A 169 12.91 2.16 -5.70
CA SER A 169 11.59 2.67 -6.09
C SER A 169 11.66 3.95 -6.94
N MET A 170 12.82 4.54 -7.13
CA MET A 170 12.96 5.72 -7.98
C MET A 170 12.83 5.34 -9.46
N ARG A 171 12.04 6.14 -10.22
CA ARG A 171 11.95 5.95 -11.67
C ARG A 171 13.29 6.24 -12.34
N GLY A 172 13.63 5.46 -13.35
CA GLY A 172 14.86 5.56 -14.12
C GLY A 172 15.48 4.19 -14.34
N HIS A 173 16.75 4.18 -14.75
CA HIS A 173 17.49 2.96 -15.11
C HIS A 173 17.52 1.90 -13.99
N ASN A 174 17.56 2.35 -12.74
CA ASN A 174 17.67 1.47 -11.58
C ASN A 174 16.32 1.10 -10.95
N LEU A 175 15.18 1.53 -11.52
CA LEU A 175 13.87 1.16 -10.98
C LEU A 175 13.77 -0.36 -10.81
N ALA A 176 13.30 -0.78 -9.63
CA ALA A 176 13.12 -2.17 -9.24
C ALA A 176 14.42 -2.97 -9.06
N ARG A 177 15.60 -2.35 -9.09
CA ARG A 177 16.87 -3.04 -8.78
C ARG A 177 16.83 -3.60 -7.37
N ILE A 178 17.25 -4.87 -7.22
CA ILE A 178 17.50 -5.49 -5.91
C ILE A 178 18.86 -5.00 -5.40
N ILE A 179 18.87 -4.41 -4.21
CA ILE A 179 20.03 -3.88 -3.51
C ILE A 179 20.33 -4.81 -2.34
N THR A 180 21.52 -5.41 -2.36
CA THR A 180 21.98 -6.36 -1.34
C THR A 180 22.92 -5.73 -0.32
N ASP A 181 23.42 -4.54 -0.61
CA ASP A 181 24.28 -3.72 0.24
C ASP A 181 23.97 -2.23 0.01
N GLY A 182 23.80 -1.47 1.08
CA GLY A 182 23.50 -0.05 1.04
C GLY A 182 22.00 0.26 0.97
N MET A 183 21.64 1.38 0.34
CA MET A 183 20.32 2.00 0.39
C MET A 183 19.78 2.30 -1.01
N ALA A 184 18.45 2.39 -1.16
CA ALA A 184 17.83 2.99 -2.33
C ALA A 184 18.15 4.49 -2.43
N GLN A 185 17.98 5.05 -3.63
CA GLN A 185 18.22 6.48 -3.87
C GLN A 185 17.31 7.34 -2.98
N PRO A 186 17.83 8.43 -2.39
CA PRO A 186 17.05 9.34 -1.59
C PRO A 186 15.85 9.90 -2.35
N ASN A 187 14.73 10.13 -1.64
CA ASN A 187 13.60 10.79 -2.26
C ASN A 187 13.94 12.23 -2.65
N THR A 188 13.81 12.56 -3.93
CA THR A 188 14.07 13.90 -4.43
C THR A 188 12.90 14.86 -4.22
N GLY A 189 11.71 14.36 -3.87
CA GLY A 189 10.48 15.15 -3.82
C GLY A 189 9.94 15.52 -5.22
N VAL A 190 10.69 15.26 -6.28
CA VAL A 190 10.29 15.59 -7.65
C VAL A 190 9.62 14.37 -8.30
N PRO A 191 8.37 14.48 -8.74
CA PRO A 191 7.67 13.41 -9.45
C PRO A 191 8.36 13.08 -10.78
N GLY A 192 8.25 11.83 -11.24
CA GLY A 192 8.77 11.44 -12.54
C GLY A 192 8.09 12.23 -13.69
N ASN A 193 8.86 12.51 -14.74
CA ASN A 193 8.33 13.17 -15.93
C ASN A 193 7.32 12.26 -16.66
N ILE A 194 6.16 12.81 -16.99
CA ILE A 194 5.14 12.18 -17.84
C ILE A 194 4.72 13.20 -18.90
N ALA A 195 5.00 12.92 -20.15
CA ALA A 195 4.67 13.78 -21.29
C ALA A 195 5.10 15.26 -21.11
N GLY A 196 6.27 15.49 -20.51
CA GLY A 196 6.83 16.82 -20.29
C GLY A 196 6.48 17.45 -18.93
N PHE A 197 5.53 16.90 -18.18
CA PHE A 197 5.12 17.42 -16.87
C PHE A 197 5.73 16.64 -15.72
N THR A 198 6.11 17.32 -14.65
CA THR A 198 6.73 16.76 -13.44
C THR A 198 5.91 17.13 -12.18
N SER A 199 6.32 18.19 -11.48
CA SER A 199 5.65 18.70 -10.28
C SER A 199 4.25 19.24 -10.57
N GLU A 200 4.03 19.78 -11.74
CA GLU A 200 2.77 20.39 -12.16
C GLU A 200 1.60 19.39 -12.17
N ARG A 201 1.91 18.09 -12.31
CA ARG A 201 0.90 17.03 -12.27
C ARG A 201 0.37 16.75 -10.88
N VAL A 202 1.14 17.10 -9.86
CA VAL A 202 0.82 16.78 -8.46
C VAL A 202 0.20 17.97 -7.79
N ILE A 203 -0.98 17.77 -7.23
CA ILE A 203 -1.72 18.81 -6.52
C ILE A 203 -1.55 18.59 -5.03
N HIS A 204 -1.04 19.62 -4.37
CA HIS A 204 -0.93 19.69 -2.93
C HIS A 204 -2.03 20.58 -2.36
N ALA A 205 -2.49 20.26 -1.16
CA ALA A 205 -3.53 21.00 -0.47
C ALA A 205 -3.10 22.45 -0.20
N PRO A 206 -3.83 23.44 -0.70
CA PRO A 206 -3.55 24.85 -0.44
C PRO A 206 -3.90 25.29 0.98
N ALA A 207 -4.63 24.48 1.75
CA ALA A 207 -5.00 24.72 3.12
C ALA A 207 -5.20 23.40 3.87
N ALA A 208 -5.21 23.43 5.20
CA ALA A 208 -5.64 22.31 6.03
C ALA A 208 -7.17 22.21 6.01
N GLY A 209 -7.72 20.98 6.10
CA GLY A 209 -9.18 20.79 6.18
C GLY A 209 -9.66 19.44 5.65
N TYR A 210 -10.99 19.35 5.50
CA TYR A 210 -11.70 18.20 4.95
C TYR A 210 -11.98 18.40 3.47
N ILE A 211 -11.65 17.42 2.64
CA ILE A 211 -11.89 17.51 1.19
C ILE A 211 -13.31 17.09 0.85
N HIS A 212 -13.90 17.81 -0.11
CA HIS A 212 -15.12 17.46 -0.82
C HIS A 212 -14.82 17.35 -2.32
N ASP A 213 -15.07 16.19 -2.89
CA ASP A 213 -14.81 15.90 -4.29
C ASP A 213 -15.85 16.60 -5.20
N VAL A 214 -15.40 17.46 -6.11
CA VAL A 214 -16.22 18.05 -7.19
C VAL A 214 -16.12 17.20 -8.44
N ARG A 215 -14.96 16.57 -8.64
CA ARG A 215 -14.67 15.65 -9.72
C ARG A 215 -14.21 14.31 -9.13
N LYS A 216 -14.13 13.28 -9.96
CA LYS A 216 -13.71 11.94 -9.58
C LYS A 216 -12.52 11.44 -10.40
N ILE A 217 -11.86 10.39 -9.92
CA ILE A 217 -10.81 9.69 -10.67
C ILE A 217 -11.38 9.19 -12.00
N GLY A 218 -10.70 9.51 -13.09
CA GLY A 218 -11.11 9.21 -14.46
C GLY A 218 -11.74 10.39 -15.19
N ASP A 219 -12.15 11.45 -14.50
CA ASP A 219 -12.68 12.65 -15.18
C ASP A 219 -11.56 13.38 -15.93
N ILE A 220 -11.87 13.86 -17.14
CA ILE A 220 -11.03 14.78 -17.91
C ILE A 220 -11.33 16.20 -17.43
N VAL A 221 -10.30 16.96 -17.14
CA VAL A 221 -10.37 18.35 -16.68
C VAL A 221 -9.46 19.26 -17.49
N GLN A 222 -9.88 20.52 -17.60
CA GLN A 222 -9.04 21.57 -18.14
C GLN A 222 -8.26 22.25 -17.02
N LYS A 223 -7.08 22.79 -17.33
CA LYS A 223 -6.33 23.61 -16.36
C LYS A 223 -7.23 24.75 -15.85
N GLY A 224 -7.34 24.82 -14.51
CA GLY A 224 -8.18 25.82 -13.82
C GLY A 224 -9.56 25.30 -13.41
N ASP A 225 -10.00 24.14 -13.92
CA ASP A 225 -11.26 23.54 -13.47
C ASP A 225 -11.19 23.19 -11.97
N GLU A 226 -12.29 23.49 -11.25
CA GLU A 226 -12.44 23.07 -9.84
C GLU A 226 -12.60 21.56 -9.77
N ILE A 227 -11.72 20.89 -9.00
CA ILE A 227 -11.71 19.43 -8.83
C ILE A 227 -12.14 18.99 -7.44
N ALA A 228 -11.94 19.85 -6.44
CA ALA A 228 -12.35 19.60 -5.06
C ALA A 228 -12.48 20.91 -4.28
N ARG A 229 -13.04 20.83 -3.09
CA ARG A 229 -13.20 21.90 -2.11
C ARG A 229 -12.62 21.49 -0.78
N ILE A 230 -11.94 22.39 -0.07
CA ILE A 230 -11.41 22.13 1.27
C ILE A 230 -12.18 22.98 2.26
N TYR A 231 -12.83 22.31 3.20
CA TYR A 231 -13.55 22.93 4.31
C TYR A 231 -12.67 22.93 5.55
N PRO A 232 -12.61 24.06 6.30
CA PRO A 232 -11.65 24.21 7.39
C PRO A 232 -11.91 23.26 8.57
N ASP A 233 -13.16 22.88 8.79
CA ASP A 233 -13.61 22.04 9.90
C ASP A 233 -14.72 21.07 9.48
N LYS A 234 -15.04 20.15 10.37
CA LYS A 234 -16.04 19.10 10.10
C LYS A 234 -17.44 19.63 9.94
N GLU A 235 -17.83 20.65 10.68
CA GLU A 235 -19.15 21.26 10.62
C GLU A 235 -19.38 21.93 9.25
N SER A 236 -18.39 22.71 8.80
CA SER A 236 -18.41 23.36 7.49
C SER A 236 -18.46 22.32 6.36
N TYR A 237 -17.72 21.22 6.50
CA TYR A 237 -17.73 20.11 5.54
C TYR A 237 -19.11 19.41 5.50
N ASP A 238 -19.68 19.04 6.65
CA ASP A 238 -20.94 18.30 6.72
C ASP A 238 -22.12 19.12 6.19
N ASN A 239 -22.13 20.42 6.45
CA ASN A 239 -23.20 21.33 6.03
C ASN A 239 -22.94 21.98 4.66
N LYS A 240 -21.80 21.70 4.00
CA LYS A 240 -21.40 22.29 2.70
C LYS A 240 -21.53 23.82 2.70
N LEU A 241 -20.98 24.47 3.74
CA LEU A 241 -21.02 25.90 3.90
C LEU A 241 -20.34 26.63 2.73
N SER A 242 -20.60 27.92 2.55
CA SER A 242 -20.05 28.72 1.45
C SER A 242 -18.55 29.03 1.63
N GLU A 243 -18.01 28.91 2.84
CA GLU A 243 -16.60 29.17 3.13
C GLU A 243 -15.78 27.90 2.92
N TYR A 244 -15.09 27.82 1.79
CA TYR A 244 -14.17 26.75 1.44
C TYR A 244 -13.03 27.29 0.59
N VAL A 245 -11.93 26.53 0.52
CA VAL A 245 -10.82 26.81 -0.39
C VAL A 245 -10.94 25.89 -1.62
N PRO A 246 -11.08 26.46 -2.85
CA PRO A 246 -11.17 25.65 -4.06
C PRO A 246 -9.80 25.00 -4.38
N VAL A 247 -9.86 23.77 -4.88
CA VAL A 247 -8.72 23.07 -5.46
C VAL A 247 -8.92 22.96 -6.95
N ASN A 248 -8.04 23.58 -7.71
CA ASN A 248 -8.15 23.63 -9.15
C ASN A 248 -7.12 22.72 -9.84
N ALA A 249 -7.49 22.18 -11.00
CA ALA A 249 -6.60 21.43 -11.86
C ALA A 249 -5.41 22.32 -12.30
N THR A 250 -4.20 21.84 -12.07
CA THR A 250 -2.95 22.54 -12.39
C THR A 250 -2.56 22.42 -13.86
N ILE A 251 -3.02 21.34 -14.50
CA ILE A 251 -2.83 21.04 -15.93
C ILE A 251 -4.12 20.44 -16.50
N THR A 252 -4.26 20.46 -17.82
CA THR A 252 -5.28 19.71 -18.56
C THR A 252 -4.90 18.23 -18.58
N GLY A 253 -5.87 17.31 -18.37
CA GLY A 253 -5.66 15.88 -18.40
C GLY A 253 -6.69 15.10 -17.62
N ILE A 254 -6.38 13.84 -17.30
CA ILE A 254 -7.23 12.92 -16.54
C ILE A 254 -6.86 13.01 -15.05
N ILE A 255 -7.84 13.13 -14.16
CA ILE A 255 -7.64 12.94 -12.72
C ILE A 255 -7.29 11.46 -12.50
N ARG A 256 -6.00 11.17 -12.34
CA ARG A 256 -5.48 9.82 -12.14
C ARG A 256 -5.53 9.38 -10.69
N GLY A 257 -5.45 10.33 -9.80
CA GLY A 257 -5.50 10.12 -8.36
C GLY A 257 -6.15 11.29 -7.65
N LEU A 258 -6.97 10.99 -6.66
CA LEU A 258 -7.63 11.95 -5.80
C LEU A 258 -7.82 11.29 -4.43
N ILE A 259 -7.45 11.98 -3.36
CA ILE A 259 -7.61 11.47 -2.00
C ILE A 259 -9.11 11.26 -1.69
N ARG A 260 -9.42 10.42 -0.72
CA ARG A 260 -10.80 10.05 -0.38
C ARG A 260 -11.61 11.26 0.09
N GLU A 261 -12.86 11.35 -0.37
CA GLU A 261 -13.89 12.26 0.12
C GLU A 261 -13.96 12.27 1.65
N GLY A 262 -14.00 13.46 2.26
CA GLY A 262 -14.05 13.62 3.70
C GLY A 262 -12.74 13.36 4.44
N TYR A 263 -11.63 13.12 3.74
CA TYR A 263 -10.33 12.98 4.37
C TYR A 263 -9.83 14.32 4.92
N TYR A 264 -9.35 14.33 6.17
CA TYR A 264 -8.71 15.50 6.77
C TYR A 264 -7.21 15.47 6.57
N PHE A 265 -6.64 16.57 6.14
CA PHE A 265 -5.19 16.72 5.94
C PHE A 265 -4.69 18.12 6.33
N LYS A 266 -3.38 18.24 6.45
CA LYS A 266 -2.68 19.51 6.65
C LYS A 266 -2.37 20.17 5.30
N GLU A 267 -2.18 21.49 5.32
CA GLU A 267 -1.64 22.23 4.17
C GLU A 267 -0.35 21.58 3.64
N GLY A 268 -0.17 21.61 2.33
CA GLY A 268 0.95 20.99 1.63
C GLY A 268 0.84 19.47 1.45
N PHE A 269 -0.20 18.83 1.97
CA PHE A 269 -0.41 17.40 1.75
C PHE A 269 -0.74 17.10 0.28
N LYS A 270 -0.19 16.01 -0.27
CA LYS A 270 -0.49 15.59 -1.65
C LYS A 270 -1.91 15.02 -1.72
N ILE A 271 -2.79 15.66 -2.48
CA ILE A 271 -4.22 15.31 -2.56
C ILE A 271 -4.67 14.78 -3.91
N ALA A 272 -3.97 15.11 -5.01
CA ALA A 272 -4.35 14.63 -6.33
C ALA A 272 -3.14 14.48 -7.27
N ASP A 273 -3.37 13.78 -8.37
CA ASP A 273 -2.41 13.57 -9.47
C ASP A 273 -3.17 13.58 -10.81
N ILE A 274 -2.75 14.44 -11.75
CA ILE A 274 -3.34 14.54 -13.08
C ILE A 274 -2.39 13.92 -14.09
N ASP A 275 -2.87 13.06 -14.98
CA ASP A 275 -2.14 12.52 -16.11
C ASP A 275 -2.47 13.34 -17.37
N PRO A 276 -1.49 13.99 -18.00
CA PRO A 276 -1.74 14.82 -19.19
C PRO A 276 -2.16 14.01 -20.43
N ARG A 277 -2.08 12.68 -20.38
CA ARG A 277 -2.39 11.79 -21.50
C ARG A 277 -3.86 11.38 -21.45
N GLU A 278 -4.72 12.13 -22.12
CA GLU A 278 -6.17 11.92 -22.10
C GLU A 278 -6.61 10.54 -22.62
N GLY A 279 -5.82 9.89 -23.50
CA GLY A 279 -6.10 8.54 -24.01
C GLY A 279 -5.82 7.40 -23.00
N GLU A 280 -5.26 7.70 -21.83
CA GLU A 280 -4.77 6.69 -20.88
C GLU A 280 -5.74 6.46 -19.68
N LEU A 281 -7.05 6.63 -19.92
CA LEU A 281 -8.08 6.49 -18.89
C LEU A 281 -8.01 5.15 -18.14
N SER A 282 -7.77 4.06 -18.86
CA SER A 282 -7.66 2.71 -18.25
C SER A 282 -6.56 2.60 -17.20
N ASN A 283 -5.52 3.44 -17.30
CA ASN A 283 -4.42 3.47 -16.35
C ASN A 283 -4.82 3.99 -14.97
N CYS A 284 -5.97 4.64 -14.85
CA CYS A 284 -6.51 5.05 -13.55
C CYS A 284 -6.94 3.84 -12.71
N PHE A 285 -7.32 2.73 -13.36
CA PHE A 285 -7.96 1.56 -12.77
C PHE A 285 -7.09 0.30 -12.81
N THR A 286 -5.84 0.42 -13.26
CA THR A 286 -4.91 -0.72 -13.37
C THR A 286 -3.60 -0.47 -12.64
N ILE A 287 -2.97 -1.57 -12.21
CA ILE A 287 -1.67 -1.57 -11.52
C ILE A 287 -0.62 -0.97 -12.47
N SER A 288 0.10 0.04 -11.98
CA SER A 288 1.06 0.78 -12.81
C SER A 288 2.28 -0.05 -13.22
N ASP A 289 2.96 0.41 -14.29
CA ASP A 289 4.27 -0.07 -14.73
C ASP A 289 5.29 -0.12 -13.57
N LYS A 290 5.35 0.95 -12.78
CA LYS A 290 6.22 1.05 -11.61
C LYS A 290 5.89 -0.03 -10.57
N ALA A 291 4.62 -0.19 -10.22
CA ALA A 291 4.18 -1.18 -9.25
C ALA A 291 4.47 -2.61 -9.76
N ARG A 292 4.22 -2.88 -11.05
CA ARG A 292 4.52 -4.19 -11.66
C ARG A 292 6.03 -4.48 -11.71
N SER A 293 6.86 -3.48 -11.99
CA SER A 293 8.32 -3.66 -11.99
C SER A 293 8.85 -3.99 -10.60
N ILE A 294 8.48 -3.21 -9.59
CA ILE A 294 8.86 -3.43 -8.19
C ILE A 294 8.37 -4.81 -7.71
N ALA A 295 7.11 -5.15 -8.01
CA ALA A 295 6.55 -6.45 -7.66
C ALA A 295 7.28 -7.62 -8.33
N GLY A 296 7.83 -7.41 -9.53
CA GLY A 296 8.69 -8.40 -10.21
C GLY A 296 9.93 -8.73 -9.41
N SER A 297 10.65 -7.72 -8.94
CA SER A 297 11.86 -7.91 -8.14
C SER A 297 11.58 -8.46 -6.74
N VAL A 298 10.46 -8.08 -6.13
CA VAL A 298 10.03 -8.72 -4.87
C VAL A 298 9.77 -10.21 -5.09
N LEU A 299 9.06 -10.58 -6.17
CA LEU A 299 8.81 -11.99 -6.50
C LEU A 299 10.10 -12.73 -6.81
N GLU A 300 11.07 -12.12 -7.52
CA GLU A 300 12.40 -12.70 -7.78
C GLU A 300 13.10 -13.04 -6.46
N ALA A 301 13.16 -12.09 -5.51
CA ALA A 301 13.78 -12.29 -4.21
C ALA A 301 13.07 -13.40 -3.39
N VAL A 302 11.74 -13.41 -3.40
CA VAL A 302 10.92 -14.44 -2.71
C VAL A 302 11.15 -15.82 -3.35
N SER A 303 11.18 -15.91 -4.67
CA SER A 303 11.43 -17.16 -5.38
C SER A 303 12.85 -17.69 -5.13
N ALA A 304 13.85 -16.83 -5.13
CA ALA A 304 15.22 -17.22 -4.78
C ALA A 304 15.28 -17.77 -3.35
N PHE A 305 14.65 -17.10 -2.39
CA PHE A 305 14.56 -17.55 -1.01
C PHE A 305 13.86 -18.93 -0.89
N GLU A 306 12.73 -19.12 -1.59
CA GLU A 306 11.99 -20.40 -1.62
C GLU A 306 12.87 -21.56 -2.10
N HIS A 307 13.76 -21.30 -3.07
CA HIS A 307 14.67 -22.29 -3.63
C HIS A 307 16.02 -22.40 -2.90
N GLY A 308 16.18 -21.69 -1.79
CA GLY A 308 17.43 -21.67 -1.02
C GLY A 308 18.59 -21.00 -1.76
N ILE A 309 18.31 -20.19 -2.76
CA ILE A 309 19.30 -19.41 -3.48
C ILE A 309 19.60 -18.14 -2.66
N ARG A 310 20.87 -17.93 -2.36
CA ARG A 310 21.30 -16.74 -1.61
C ARG A 310 21.35 -15.53 -2.56
N VAL A 311 20.51 -14.54 -2.29
CA VAL A 311 20.44 -13.27 -3.06
C VAL A 311 21.24 -12.17 -2.35
N TYR A 312 21.66 -12.39 -1.09
CA TYR A 312 22.35 -11.43 -0.20
C TYR A 312 23.50 -12.06 0.53
#